data_a7b871014aa1c75cae7e51375fb65792
#
_entry.id   a7b871014aa1c75cae7e51375fb65792
#
_cell.length_a   1.000
_cell.length_b   1.000
_cell.length_c   1.000
_cell.angle_alpha   90.00
_cell.angle_beta   90.00
_cell.angle_gamma   90.00
#
_symmetry.space_group_name_H-M   'P 1'
#
loop_
_entity.id
_entity.type
_entity.pdbx_description
1 polymer ?
#
loop_
_entity_poly.entity_id
_entity_poly.type
_entity_poly.pdbx_seq_one_letter_code
_entity_poly.pdbx_strand_id
1 'polypeptide(L)'
;MNITLQPSGQTLETLQDEKIIDAARRLGLDVPCSCRNGNCHICTAQLLSGRVQQGDVVLESGDVLTCLAEPLTDCELQWDGVLAAHELPSVKVACQLVSVTPLGADVFSVRLRLPAGKEVRYHAGQYLLLERENGESSAFSIASAPQQGRELELHILARDNVAVDLLTYLQKEGVAHVQMPFGDVHLAGMDERPLLLIAAGTGLAQVHSIVEHCRATGFSLPIHVYWGSRVADDFYAFDALSTWQSMSNLHFHQIVSEDTGWTGRTGMLYEAV
;
A
#
# COMPACT_ATOMS: atom_id res chain seq x y z
N MET A 1 -16.72 -0.80 -26.79
CA MET A 1 -17.49 -1.59 -25.82
C MET A 1 -16.85 -1.45 -24.47
N ASN A 2 -17.65 -1.48 -23.40
CA ASN A 2 -17.12 -1.38 -22.04
C ASN A 2 -17.04 -2.76 -21.41
N ILE A 3 -15.91 -3.04 -20.76
CA ILE A 3 -15.68 -4.28 -20.02
C ILE A 3 -15.42 -3.91 -18.55
N THR A 4 -16.23 -4.42 -17.65
CA THR A 4 -16.03 -4.28 -16.20
C THR A 4 -15.25 -5.50 -15.69
N LEU A 5 -14.14 -5.25 -14.99
CA LEU A 5 -13.29 -6.29 -14.41
C LEU A 5 -13.61 -6.49 -12.94
N GLN A 6 -13.87 -7.74 -12.55
CA GLN A 6 -14.01 -8.14 -11.16
C GLN A 6 -12.74 -8.87 -10.69
N PRO A 7 -12.30 -8.72 -9.44
CA PRO A 7 -12.95 -7.97 -8.35
C PRO A 7 -12.60 -6.47 -8.29
N SER A 8 -11.73 -5.96 -9.19
CA SER A 8 -11.20 -4.59 -9.10
C SER A 8 -12.24 -3.48 -9.36
N GLY A 9 -13.35 -3.80 -10.04
CA GLY A 9 -14.33 -2.81 -10.49
C GLY A 9 -13.86 -1.89 -11.62
N GLN A 10 -12.67 -2.12 -12.16
CA GLN A 10 -12.11 -1.31 -13.24
C GLN A 10 -12.91 -1.52 -14.54
N THR A 11 -13.05 -0.45 -15.32
CA THR A 11 -13.73 -0.48 -16.61
C THR A 11 -12.74 -0.22 -17.74
N LEU A 12 -12.74 -1.09 -18.74
CA LEU A 12 -11.96 -0.97 -19.97
C LEU A 12 -12.88 -0.54 -21.12
N GLU A 13 -12.46 0.44 -21.88
CA GLU A 13 -13.06 0.74 -23.19
C GLU A 13 -12.22 0.06 -24.28
N THR A 14 -12.84 -0.84 -25.06
CA THR A 14 -12.19 -1.50 -26.20
C THR A 14 -12.44 -0.75 -27.50
N LEU A 15 -11.43 -0.72 -28.36
CA LEU A 15 -11.55 -0.27 -29.74
C LEU A 15 -12.22 -1.37 -30.59
N GLN A 16 -12.55 -1.02 -31.86
CA GLN A 16 -13.07 -1.99 -32.80
C GLN A 16 -12.01 -3.07 -33.09
N ASP A 17 -12.41 -4.33 -33.12
CA ASP A 17 -11.55 -5.49 -33.41
C ASP A 17 -10.32 -5.62 -32.46
N GLU A 18 -10.41 -5.03 -31.24
CA GLU A 18 -9.36 -5.09 -30.25
C GLU A 18 -9.58 -6.27 -29.29
N LYS A 19 -8.53 -7.05 -29.07
CA LYS A 19 -8.55 -8.11 -28.05
C LYS A 19 -8.63 -7.53 -26.65
N ILE A 20 -9.34 -8.22 -25.76
CA ILE A 20 -9.53 -7.78 -24.35
C ILE A 20 -8.19 -7.51 -23.67
N ILE A 21 -7.20 -8.38 -23.86
CA ILE A 21 -5.88 -8.23 -23.26
C ILE A 21 -5.11 -7.00 -23.80
N ASP A 22 -5.33 -6.66 -25.06
CA ASP A 22 -4.66 -5.50 -25.68
C ASP A 22 -5.27 -4.19 -25.19
N ALA A 23 -6.59 -4.14 -25.02
CA ALA A 23 -7.28 -3.01 -24.38
C ALA A 23 -6.80 -2.79 -22.96
N ALA A 24 -6.70 -3.85 -22.15
CA ALA A 24 -6.21 -3.77 -20.78
C ALA A 24 -4.78 -3.20 -20.74
N ARG A 25 -3.89 -3.68 -21.58
CA ARG A 25 -2.50 -3.19 -21.64
C ARG A 25 -2.38 -1.76 -22.16
N ARG A 26 -3.18 -1.39 -23.16
CA ARG A 26 -3.23 -0.02 -23.68
C ARG A 26 -3.64 0.98 -22.58
N LEU A 27 -4.49 0.55 -21.67
CA LEU A 27 -4.94 1.35 -20.51
C LEU A 27 -4.00 1.24 -19.30
N GLY A 28 -2.83 0.60 -19.47
CA GLY A 28 -1.78 0.55 -18.45
C GLY A 28 -1.97 -0.52 -17.37
N LEU A 29 -2.90 -1.49 -17.57
CA LEU A 29 -3.06 -2.59 -16.64
C LEU A 29 -1.97 -3.65 -16.85
N ASP A 30 -1.45 -4.19 -15.75
CA ASP A 30 -0.66 -5.42 -15.78
C ASP A 30 -1.62 -6.62 -15.70
N VAL A 31 -1.54 -7.47 -16.70
CA VAL A 31 -2.49 -8.57 -16.89
C VAL A 31 -1.76 -9.91 -17.04
N PRO A 32 -2.30 -10.99 -16.47
CA PRO A 32 -1.74 -12.33 -16.63
C PRO A 32 -1.64 -12.70 -18.13
N CYS A 33 -0.43 -12.84 -18.64
CA CYS A 33 -0.21 -13.16 -20.06
C CYS A 33 1.13 -13.83 -20.31
N SER A 34 1.15 -14.77 -21.28
CA SER A 34 2.39 -15.40 -21.72
C SER A 34 2.38 -15.62 -23.24
N CYS A 35 1.76 -16.70 -23.75
CA CYS A 35 1.91 -17.16 -25.14
C CYS A 35 1.19 -16.30 -26.19
N ARG A 36 0.11 -15.61 -25.85
CA ARG A 36 -0.77 -14.79 -26.71
C ARG A 36 -1.42 -15.53 -27.90
N ASN A 37 -1.40 -16.86 -27.88
CA ASN A 37 -1.98 -17.72 -28.92
C ASN A 37 -2.98 -18.75 -28.39
N GLY A 38 -3.39 -18.60 -27.12
CA GLY A 38 -4.39 -19.45 -26.48
C GLY A 38 -3.87 -20.75 -25.86
N ASN A 39 -2.58 -21.10 -26.02
CA ASN A 39 -2.08 -22.42 -25.63
C ASN A 39 -1.79 -22.55 -24.11
N CYS A 40 -1.40 -21.47 -23.43
CA CYS A 40 -0.94 -21.54 -22.04
C CYS A 40 -2.05 -21.33 -21.01
N HIS A 41 -3.19 -20.82 -21.41
CA HIS A 41 -4.35 -20.51 -20.55
C HIS A 41 -4.08 -19.51 -19.40
N ILE A 42 -2.91 -18.85 -19.36
CA ILE A 42 -2.57 -17.88 -18.31
C ILE A 42 -3.47 -16.64 -18.35
N CYS A 43 -3.94 -16.27 -19.54
CA CYS A 43 -4.84 -15.14 -19.79
C CYS A 43 -6.33 -15.47 -19.62
N THR A 44 -6.68 -16.61 -19.02
CA THR A 44 -8.08 -16.99 -18.81
C THR A 44 -8.78 -16.05 -17.86
N ALA A 45 -9.99 -15.60 -18.26
CA ALA A 45 -10.95 -14.89 -17.41
C ALA A 45 -12.30 -15.59 -17.51
N GLN A 46 -13.16 -15.44 -16.51
CA GLN A 46 -14.51 -15.96 -16.55
C GLN A 46 -15.47 -14.87 -17.03
N LEU A 47 -16.21 -15.12 -18.12
CA LEU A 47 -17.27 -14.25 -18.61
C LEU A 47 -18.51 -14.38 -17.72
N LEU A 48 -18.81 -13.31 -16.98
CA LEU A 48 -19.96 -13.23 -16.06
C LEU A 48 -21.21 -12.75 -16.77
N SER A 49 -21.05 -11.80 -17.72
CA SER A 49 -22.14 -11.28 -18.55
C SER A 49 -21.61 -10.69 -19.85
N GLY A 50 -22.49 -10.56 -20.85
CA GLY A 50 -22.15 -10.05 -22.18
C GLY A 50 -21.82 -11.17 -23.18
N ARG A 51 -21.23 -10.79 -24.32
CA ARG A 51 -20.83 -11.72 -25.40
C ARG A 51 -19.46 -11.36 -25.93
N VAL A 52 -18.65 -12.37 -26.19
CA VAL A 52 -17.34 -12.23 -26.78
C VAL A 52 -17.17 -13.17 -27.98
N GLN A 53 -16.42 -12.73 -28.99
CA GLN A 53 -15.96 -13.55 -30.11
C GLN A 53 -14.57 -14.09 -29.79
N GLN A 54 -14.41 -15.42 -29.78
CA GLN A 54 -13.12 -16.09 -29.64
C GLN A 54 -12.87 -17.02 -30.81
N GLY A 55 -12.06 -16.58 -31.77
CA GLY A 55 -11.94 -17.27 -33.07
C GLY A 55 -13.29 -17.30 -33.77
N ASP A 56 -13.75 -18.50 -34.19
CA ASP A 56 -15.03 -18.67 -34.85
C ASP A 56 -16.22 -18.90 -33.92
N VAL A 57 -15.99 -18.84 -32.58
CA VAL A 57 -17.01 -19.13 -31.57
C VAL A 57 -17.44 -17.88 -30.83
N VAL A 58 -18.74 -17.70 -30.64
CA VAL A 58 -19.31 -16.70 -29.74
C VAL A 58 -19.57 -17.35 -28.38
N LEU A 59 -19.05 -16.74 -27.32
CA LEU A 59 -19.24 -17.16 -25.94
C LEU A 59 -20.14 -16.15 -25.21
N GLU A 60 -21.07 -16.66 -24.41
CA GLU A 60 -22.00 -15.86 -23.59
C GLU A 60 -21.79 -16.10 -22.09
N SER A 61 -20.94 -17.06 -21.72
CA SER A 61 -20.56 -17.39 -20.34
C SER A 61 -19.37 -18.34 -20.32
N GLY A 62 -18.76 -18.52 -19.13
CA GLY A 62 -17.65 -19.46 -18.92
C GLY A 62 -16.29 -18.86 -19.20
N ASP A 63 -15.29 -19.73 -19.35
CA ASP A 63 -13.91 -19.33 -19.52
C ASP A 63 -13.64 -18.73 -20.89
N VAL A 64 -12.99 -17.57 -20.91
CA VAL A 64 -12.55 -16.89 -22.14
C VAL A 64 -11.03 -16.65 -22.09
N LEU A 65 -10.38 -16.81 -23.23
CA LEU A 65 -8.96 -16.51 -23.38
C LEU A 65 -8.83 -15.04 -23.85
N THR A 66 -8.55 -14.14 -22.95
CA THR A 66 -8.56 -12.69 -23.23
C THR A 66 -7.60 -12.26 -24.33
N CYS A 67 -6.56 -13.07 -24.61
CA CYS A 67 -5.62 -12.83 -25.71
C CYS A 67 -6.20 -13.18 -27.10
N LEU A 68 -7.34 -13.88 -27.16
CA LEU A 68 -8.03 -14.24 -28.41
C LEU A 68 -9.43 -13.62 -28.49
N ALA A 69 -10.01 -13.25 -27.37
CA ALA A 69 -11.39 -12.79 -27.27
C ALA A 69 -11.53 -11.30 -27.61
N GLU A 70 -12.55 -10.99 -28.42
CA GLU A 70 -13.01 -9.64 -28.74
C GLU A 70 -14.43 -9.45 -28.19
N PRO A 71 -14.73 -8.34 -27.52
CA PRO A 71 -16.08 -8.12 -27.02
C PRO A 71 -17.04 -7.76 -28.15
N LEU A 72 -18.22 -8.38 -28.15
CA LEU A 72 -19.32 -8.07 -29.07
C LEU A 72 -20.37 -7.17 -28.43
N THR A 73 -20.45 -7.15 -27.10
CA THR A 73 -21.32 -6.29 -26.30
C THR A 73 -20.51 -5.77 -25.11
N ASP A 74 -21.08 -4.90 -24.31
CA ASP A 74 -20.55 -4.61 -22.99
C ASP A 74 -20.53 -5.92 -22.17
N CYS A 75 -19.42 -6.15 -21.45
CA CYS A 75 -19.13 -7.40 -20.75
C CYS A 75 -18.72 -7.16 -19.29
N GLU A 76 -18.93 -8.19 -18.49
CA GLU A 76 -18.34 -8.28 -17.14
C GLU A 76 -17.49 -9.55 -17.05
N LEU A 77 -16.25 -9.40 -16.61
CA LEU A 77 -15.26 -10.48 -16.50
C LEU A 77 -14.74 -10.60 -15.08
N GLN A 78 -14.73 -11.81 -14.54
CA GLN A 78 -13.88 -12.17 -13.40
C GLN A 78 -12.49 -12.48 -13.93
N TRP A 79 -11.53 -11.58 -13.72
CA TRP A 79 -10.15 -11.75 -14.20
C TRP A 79 -9.16 -11.52 -13.07
N ASP A 80 -8.79 -12.62 -12.42
CA ASP A 80 -7.88 -12.59 -11.28
C ASP A 80 -6.45 -12.23 -11.71
N GLY A 81 -5.74 -11.51 -10.84
CA GLY A 81 -4.35 -11.12 -11.07
C GLY A 81 -4.17 -9.93 -12.02
N VAL A 82 -5.24 -9.23 -12.38
CA VAL A 82 -5.16 -7.92 -13.05
C VAL A 82 -4.78 -6.87 -12.02
N LEU A 83 -3.70 -6.13 -12.30
CA LEU A 83 -3.21 -5.07 -11.44
C LEU A 83 -3.36 -3.72 -12.16
N ALA A 84 -3.77 -2.70 -11.42
CA ALA A 84 -3.75 -1.32 -11.92
C ALA A 84 -2.31 -0.85 -12.17
N ALA A 85 -2.16 0.22 -12.95
CA ALA A 85 -0.87 0.87 -13.11
C ALA A 85 -0.30 1.22 -11.74
N HIS A 86 0.95 0.82 -11.48
CA HIS A 86 1.63 0.98 -10.19
C HIS A 86 1.11 0.14 -9.01
N GLU A 87 0.09 -0.68 -9.19
CA GLU A 87 -0.31 -1.67 -8.20
C GLU A 87 0.74 -2.78 -8.10
N LEU A 88 1.00 -3.24 -6.89
CA LEU A 88 1.95 -4.32 -6.62
C LEU A 88 1.22 -5.54 -6.06
N PRO A 89 1.56 -6.76 -6.52
CA PRO A 89 0.93 -7.97 -6.01
C PRO A 89 1.29 -8.18 -4.54
N SER A 90 0.30 -8.44 -3.70
CA SER A 90 0.56 -8.80 -2.30
C SER A 90 1.14 -10.20 -2.21
N VAL A 91 2.12 -10.37 -1.34
CA VAL A 91 2.79 -11.66 -1.10
C VAL A 91 2.84 -11.97 0.39
N LYS A 92 2.72 -13.26 0.73
CA LYS A 92 2.98 -13.74 2.10
C LYS A 92 4.45 -14.05 2.26
N VAL A 93 5.04 -13.56 3.35
CA VAL A 93 6.48 -13.73 3.63
C VAL A 93 6.74 -13.81 5.13
N ALA A 94 7.69 -14.67 5.53
CA ALA A 94 8.20 -14.71 6.89
C ALA A 94 9.42 -13.79 7.00
N CYS A 95 9.34 -12.81 7.88
CA CYS A 95 10.38 -11.83 8.16
C CYS A 95 11.07 -12.16 9.48
N GLN A 96 12.39 -12.00 9.54
CA GLN A 96 13.12 -12.08 10.81
C GLN A 96 12.83 -10.83 11.65
N LEU A 97 12.50 -11.00 12.93
CA LEU A 97 12.49 -9.89 13.89
C LEU A 97 13.93 -9.43 14.14
N VAL A 98 14.20 -8.15 13.91
CA VAL A 98 15.51 -7.54 14.18
C VAL A 98 15.52 -6.90 15.57
N SER A 99 14.50 -6.09 15.88
CA SER A 99 14.38 -5.41 17.16
C SER A 99 12.95 -4.97 17.45
N VAL A 100 12.66 -4.80 18.74
CA VAL A 100 11.52 -4.08 19.29
C VAL A 100 12.06 -3.03 20.24
N THR A 101 11.89 -1.75 19.93
CA THR A 101 12.51 -0.64 20.66
C THR A 101 11.44 0.39 21.04
N PRO A 102 11.36 0.85 22.29
CA PRO A 102 10.40 1.88 22.66
C PRO A 102 10.77 3.23 22.00
N LEU A 103 9.78 3.92 21.49
CA LEU A 103 9.87 5.27 20.94
C LEU A 103 9.30 6.34 21.90
N GLY A 104 8.67 5.92 23.00
CA GLY A 104 7.90 6.77 23.90
C GLY A 104 6.41 6.70 23.61
N ALA A 105 5.57 7.29 24.50
CA ALA A 105 4.12 7.35 24.37
C ALA A 105 3.44 5.97 24.11
N ASP A 106 3.99 4.89 24.71
CA ASP A 106 3.58 3.49 24.49
C ASP A 106 3.72 3.01 23.03
N VAL A 107 4.48 3.72 22.21
CA VAL A 107 4.78 3.33 20.82
C VAL A 107 6.12 2.61 20.76
N PHE A 108 6.16 1.52 20.00
CA PHE A 108 7.34 0.71 19.76
C PHE A 108 7.68 0.68 18.26
N SER A 109 8.97 0.89 17.94
CA SER A 109 9.53 0.55 16.63
C SER A 109 9.77 -0.96 16.59
N VAL A 110 9.14 -1.62 15.62
CA VAL A 110 9.35 -3.04 15.31
C VAL A 110 10.07 -3.11 13.98
N ARG A 111 11.33 -3.58 14.01
CA ARG A 111 12.14 -3.77 12.80
C ARG A 111 12.12 -5.22 12.37
N LEU A 112 11.75 -5.43 11.12
CA LEU A 112 11.67 -6.73 10.47
C LEU A 112 12.64 -6.79 9.29
N ARG A 113 13.22 -7.96 9.03
CA ARG A 113 14.09 -8.16 7.87
C ARG A 113 13.48 -9.19 6.93
N LEU A 114 13.27 -8.77 5.68
CA LEU A 114 12.80 -9.64 4.59
C LEU A 114 13.82 -10.74 4.29
N PRO A 115 13.38 -11.95 3.90
CA PRO A 115 14.27 -13.07 3.59
C PRO A 115 15.18 -12.76 2.39
N ALA A 116 16.36 -13.35 2.38
CA ALA A 116 17.28 -13.25 1.26
C ALA A 116 16.70 -13.93 0.00
N GLY A 117 16.97 -13.36 -1.16
CA GLY A 117 16.60 -13.96 -2.46
C GLY A 117 15.13 -13.83 -2.85
N LYS A 118 14.28 -13.20 -2.02
CA LYS A 118 12.90 -12.86 -2.38
C LYS A 118 12.76 -11.34 -2.51
N GLU A 119 12.49 -10.87 -3.72
CA GLU A 119 12.16 -9.47 -3.93
C GLU A 119 10.72 -9.24 -3.48
N VAL A 120 10.54 -8.37 -2.50
CA VAL A 120 9.23 -7.89 -2.05
C VAL A 120 9.21 -6.38 -2.23
N ARG A 121 8.33 -5.90 -3.08
CA ARG A 121 8.21 -4.48 -3.41
C ARG A 121 6.99 -3.89 -2.71
N TYR A 122 7.07 -2.64 -2.34
CA TYR A 122 5.97 -1.82 -1.84
C TYR A 122 6.21 -0.35 -2.18
N HIS A 123 5.16 0.44 -2.18
CA HIS A 123 5.25 1.90 -2.29
C HIS A 123 5.25 2.53 -0.89
N ALA A 124 5.98 3.63 -0.75
CA ALA A 124 5.95 4.43 0.48
C ALA A 124 4.52 4.90 0.79
N GLY A 125 4.04 4.64 2.00
CA GLY A 125 2.68 4.91 2.43
C GLY A 125 1.77 3.69 2.47
N GLN A 126 2.19 2.54 1.95
CA GLN A 126 1.44 1.29 2.03
C GLN A 126 1.58 0.62 3.41
N TYR A 127 0.74 -0.37 3.68
CA TYR A 127 0.71 -1.12 4.93
C TYR A 127 0.86 -2.62 4.68
N LEU A 128 1.07 -3.36 5.75
CA LEU A 128 1.10 -4.82 5.76
C LEU A 128 0.10 -5.39 6.77
N LEU A 129 -0.26 -6.65 6.56
CA LEU A 129 -0.98 -7.46 7.53
C LEU A 129 0.04 -8.33 8.26
N LEU A 130 0.07 -8.23 9.59
CA LEU A 130 0.92 -9.00 10.48
C LEU A 130 0.08 -10.06 11.19
N GLU A 131 0.44 -11.32 11.04
CA GLU A 131 -0.24 -12.45 11.67
C GLU A 131 0.05 -12.49 13.17
N ARG A 132 -1.00 -12.72 13.96
CA ARG A 132 -0.96 -12.89 15.42
C ARG A 132 -0.89 -14.36 15.80
N GLU A 133 -0.58 -14.67 17.06
CA GLU A 133 -0.51 -16.05 17.59
C GLU A 133 -1.79 -16.87 17.34
N ASN A 134 -2.95 -16.23 17.32
CA ASN A 134 -4.24 -16.87 17.07
C ASN A 134 -4.58 -17.05 15.58
N GLY A 135 -3.66 -16.72 14.67
CA GLY A 135 -3.85 -16.79 13.21
C GLY A 135 -4.66 -15.63 12.61
N GLU A 136 -5.16 -14.70 13.41
CA GLU A 136 -5.74 -13.45 12.91
C GLU A 136 -4.64 -12.48 12.48
N SER A 137 -4.98 -11.48 11.69
CA SER A 137 -4.03 -10.46 11.24
C SER A 137 -4.39 -9.07 11.70
N SER A 138 -3.38 -8.26 12.01
CA SER A 138 -3.51 -6.82 12.29
C SER A 138 -2.79 -6.01 11.21
N ALA A 139 -3.40 -4.89 10.81
CA ALA A 139 -2.84 -4.01 9.80
C ALA A 139 -1.89 -2.97 10.43
N PHE A 140 -0.70 -2.81 9.84
CA PHE A 140 0.28 -1.81 10.27
C PHE A 140 0.87 -1.09 9.06
N SER A 141 0.89 0.25 9.10
CA SER A 141 1.60 1.05 8.10
C SER A 141 3.10 0.73 8.14
N ILE A 142 3.70 0.61 6.96
CA ILE A 142 5.14 0.42 6.83
C ILE A 142 5.77 1.81 6.98
N ALA A 143 6.50 2.03 8.08
CA ALA A 143 7.15 3.30 8.40
C ALA A 143 8.43 3.51 7.58
N SER A 144 9.16 2.45 7.24
CA SER A 144 10.35 2.52 6.39
C SER A 144 10.00 2.91 4.94
N ALA A 145 10.89 3.63 4.27
CA ALA A 145 10.79 3.84 2.83
C ALA A 145 11.31 2.61 2.05
N PRO A 146 10.80 2.35 0.82
CA PRO A 146 11.27 1.23 0.00
C PRO A 146 12.78 1.22 -0.28
N GLN A 147 13.41 2.40 -0.26
CA GLN A 147 14.85 2.58 -0.47
C GLN A 147 15.72 2.04 0.67
N GLN A 148 15.15 1.71 1.83
CA GLN A 148 15.88 1.09 2.95
C GLN A 148 16.17 -0.41 2.72
N GLY A 149 15.81 -0.93 1.56
CA GLY A 149 16.16 -2.28 1.12
C GLY A 149 15.32 -3.35 1.78
N ARG A 150 15.97 -4.29 2.51
CA ARG A 150 15.30 -5.45 3.09
C ARG A 150 14.75 -5.23 4.51
N GLU A 151 14.92 -4.06 5.08
CA GLU A 151 14.43 -3.75 6.43
C GLU A 151 13.11 -3.00 6.35
N LEU A 152 12.13 -3.51 7.10
CA LEU A 152 10.83 -2.90 7.30
C LEU A 152 10.77 -2.38 8.73
N GLU A 153 10.16 -1.21 8.92
CA GLU A 153 9.90 -0.65 10.23
C GLU A 153 8.40 -0.41 10.38
N LEU A 154 7.87 -0.77 11.55
CA LEU A 154 6.48 -0.53 11.95
C LEU A 154 6.48 0.27 13.26
N HIS A 155 5.54 1.20 13.43
CA HIS A 155 5.30 1.88 14.69
C HIS A 155 4.01 1.31 15.30
N ILE A 156 4.13 0.59 16.42
CA ILE A 156 3.03 -0.12 17.07
C ILE A 156 2.72 0.55 18.40
N LEU A 157 1.48 1.04 18.56
CA LEU A 157 0.96 1.56 19.82
C LEU A 157 0.48 0.40 20.70
N ALA A 158 1.12 0.19 21.84
CA ALA A 158 0.87 -0.93 22.76
C ALA A 158 0.08 -0.47 24.00
N ARG A 159 -1.11 0.09 23.79
CA ARG A 159 -2.02 0.51 24.87
C ARG A 159 -3.11 -0.50 25.20
N ASP A 160 -3.29 -1.50 24.37
CA ASP A 160 -4.25 -2.59 24.59
C ASP A 160 -3.54 -3.95 24.66
N ASN A 161 -4.24 -4.95 25.20
CA ASN A 161 -3.69 -6.29 25.36
C ASN A 161 -3.34 -6.93 24.01
N VAL A 162 -4.08 -6.64 22.94
CA VAL A 162 -3.84 -7.22 21.62
C VAL A 162 -2.47 -6.81 21.09
N ALA A 163 -2.11 -5.54 21.20
CA ALA A 163 -0.82 -5.03 20.77
C ALA A 163 0.32 -5.50 21.69
N VAL A 164 0.10 -5.55 23.01
CA VAL A 164 1.09 -6.06 23.98
C VAL A 164 1.37 -7.55 23.73
N ASP A 165 0.32 -8.36 23.55
CA ASP A 165 0.44 -9.79 23.27
C ASP A 165 1.15 -10.02 21.93
N LEU A 166 0.86 -9.21 20.90
CA LEU A 166 1.55 -9.25 19.63
C LEU A 166 3.05 -8.99 19.75
N LEU A 167 3.45 -7.93 20.47
CA LEU A 167 4.88 -7.63 20.68
C LEU A 167 5.58 -8.76 21.46
N THR A 168 4.91 -9.33 22.46
CA THR A 168 5.42 -10.48 23.24
C THR A 168 5.60 -11.70 22.35
N TYR A 169 4.60 -12.00 21.51
CA TYR A 169 4.64 -13.11 20.56
C TYR A 169 5.80 -12.94 19.57
N LEU A 170 5.97 -11.75 18.98
CA LEU A 170 7.06 -11.48 18.05
C LEU A 170 8.44 -11.66 18.69
N GLN A 171 8.61 -11.18 19.93
CA GLN A 171 9.87 -11.33 20.66
C GLN A 171 10.19 -12.79 21.01
N LYS A 172 9.16 -13.58 21.31
CA LYS A 172 9.29 -15.01 21.61
C LYS A 172 9.66 -15.84 20.36
N GLU A 173 8.96 -15.59 19.26
CA GLU A 173 9.14 -16.38 18.03
C GLU A 173 10.36 -15.93 17.18
N GLY A 174 10.74 -14.64 17.26
CA GLY A 174 11.82 -14.08 16.44
C GLY A 174 11.51 -13.98 14.96
N VAL A 175 10.29 -14.34 14.56
CA VAL A 175 9.79 -14.36 13.18
C VAL A 175 8.41 -13.73 13.13
N ALA A 176 8.18 -12.90 12.11
CA ALA A 176 6.91 -12.27 11.81
C ALA A 176 6.37 -12.78 10.46
N HIS A 177 5.18 -13.36 10.44
CA HIS A 177 4.49 -13.71 9.21
C HIS A 177 3.68 -12.51 8.73
N VAL A 178 4.01 -11.99 7.56
CA VAL A 178 3.34 -10.80 7.01
C VAL A 178 2.81 -11.06 5.61
N GLN A 179 1.75 -10.33 5.25
CA GLN A 179 1.28 -10.21 3.89
C GLN A 179 1.35 -8.75 3.48
N MET A 180 2.00 -8.45 2.36
CA MET A 180 2.24 -7.09 1.88
C MET A 180 2.47 -7.02 0.37
N PRO A 181 2.34 -5.84 -0.27
CA PRO A 181 1.78 -4.60 0.26
C PRO A 181 0.26 -4.53 0.15
N PHE A 182 -0.34 -3.55 0.85
CA PHE A 182 -1.73 -3.15 0.73
C PHE A 182 -1.86 -1.63 0.82
N GLY A 183 -2.97 -1.09 0.30
CA GLY A 183 -3.35 0.32 0.38
C GLY A 183 -2.93 1.15 -0.82
N ASP A 184 -3.74 2.18 -1.10
CA ASP A 184 -3.65 3.02 -2.29
C ASP A 184 -3.05 4.41 -2.00
N VAL A 185 -2.71 4.68 -0.74
CA VAL A 185 -2.09 5.95 -0.34
C VAL A 185 -0.60 5.90 -0.60
N HIS A 186 -0.19 6.27 -1.80
CA HIS A 186 1.21 6.33 -2.23
C HIS A 186 1.39 7.35 -3.36
N LEU A 187 2.64 7.68 -3.70
CA LEU A 187 2.96 8.67 -4.74
C LEU A 187 3.22 8.08 -6.13
N ALA A 188 3.24 6.76 -6.26
CA ALA A 188 3.52 6.12 -7.54
C ALA A 188 2.45 6.48 -8.59
N GLY A 189 2.90 6.91 -9.78
CA GLY A 189 2.03 7.32 -10.87
C GLY A 189 1.34 8.68 -10.70
N MET A 190 1.64 9.42 -9.64
CA MET A 190 1.13 10.78 -9.45
C MET A 190 2.08 11.80 -10.07
N ASP A 191 1.52 12.86 -10.65
CA ASP A 191 2.30 14.03 -11.04
C ASP A 191 2.93 14.70 -9.83
N GLU A 192 4.14 15.24 -9.98
CA GLU A 192 4.80 15.99 -8.91
C GLU A 192 4.02 17.28 -8.59
N ARG A 193 3.64 17.40 -7.33
CA ARG A 193 2.95 18.57 -6.75
C ARG A 193 3.30 18.70 -5.27
N PRO A 194 3.11 19.90 -4.66
CA PRO A 194 3.27 20.05 -3.21
C PRO A 194 2.42 19.04 -2.45
N LEU A 195 2.98 18.51 -1.36
CA LEU A 195 2.32 17.47 -0.55
C LEU A 195 1.76 18.06 0.73
N LEU A 196 0.54 17.67 1.05
CA LEU A 196 -0.09 17.87 2.33
C LEU A 196 -0.31 16.49 2.98
N LEU A 197 0.42 16.23 4.05
CA LEU A 197 0.40 14.96 4.77
C LEU A 197 -0.17 15.18 6.18
N ILE A 198 -1.21 14.45 6.52
CA ILE A 198 -1.94 14.61 7.77
C ILE A 198 -1.91 13.30 8.53
N ALA A 199 -1.43 13.30 9.77
CA ALA A 199 -1.33 12.14 10.64
C ALA A 199 -1.89 12.40 12.02
N ALA A 200 -2.57 11.40 12.61
CA ALA A 200 -2.95 11.38 14.00
C ALA A 200 -2.26 10.18 14.69
N GLY A 201 -1.63 10.41 15.85
CA GLY A 201 -0.95 9.37 16.61
C GLY A 201 0.04 8.57 15.76
N THR A 202 -0.07 7.24 15.76
CA THR A 202 0.78 6.33 14.96
C THR A 202 0.51 6.36 13.45
N GLY A 203 -0.48 7.10 12.96
CA GLY A 203 -0.61 7.42 11.54
C GLY A 203 0.63 8.14 10.97
N LEU A 204 1.48 8.70 11.86
CA LEU A 204 2.79 9.23 11.48
C LEU A 204 3.67 8.17 10.78
N ALA A 205 3.53 6.89 11.08
CA ALA A 205 4.31 5.82 10.44
C ALA A 205 4.17 5.83 8.91
N GLN A 206 2.95 6.00 8.41
CA GLN A 206 2.68 6.12 6.97
C GLN A 206 3.32 7.38 6.38
N VAL A 207 3.15 8.51 7.04
CA VAL A 207 3.75 9.79 6.63
C VAL A 207 5.28 9.71 6.65
N HIS A 208 5.85 9.05 7.65
CA HIS A 208 7.29 8.82 7.76
C HIS A 208 7.84 8.11 6.51
N SER A 209 7.20 7.03 6.09
CA SER A 209 7.58 6.31 4.87
C SER A 209 7.58 7.22 3.62
N ILE A 210 6.53 8.04 3.47
CA ILE A 210 6.39 8.95 2.31
C ILE A 210 7.46 10.03 2.33
N VAL A 211 7.71 10.67 3.48
CA VAL A 211 8.74 11.73 3.60
C VAL A 211 10.14 11.18 3.35
N GLU A 212 10.47 10.02 3.91
CA GLU A 212 11.75 9.36 3.67
C GLU A 212 11.92 8.93 2.21
N HIS A 213 10.85 8.51 1.55
CA HIS A 213 10.86 8.25 0.11
C HIS A 213 11.14 9.54 -0.69
N CYS A 214 10.43 10.63 -0.39
CA CYS A 214 10.64 11.94 -1.01
C CYS A 214 12.10 12.40 -0.84
N ARG A 215 12.65 12.25 0.36
CA ARG A 215 14.06 12.57 0.65
C ARG A 215 15.02 11.73 -0.19
N ALA A 216 14.80 10.42 -0.25
CA ALA A 216 15.65 9.49 -0.99
C ALA A 216 15.59 9.67 -2.51
N THR A 217 14.47 10.15 -3.04
CA THR A 217 14.26 10.40 -4.48
C THR A 217 14.58 11.83 -4.92
N GLY A 218 14.94 12.71 -3.97
CA GLY A 218 15.24 14.10 -4.29
C GLY A 218 14.02 14.98 -4.60
N PHE A 219 12.85 14.63 -4.05
CA PHE A 219 11.64 15.44 -4.19
C PHE A 219 11.86 16.86 -3.65
N SER A 220 11.62 17.88 -4.49
CA SER A 220 12.01 19.27 -4.21
C SER A 220 10.85 20.21 -3.91
N LEU A 221 9.61 19.79 -4.18
CA LEU A 221 8.44 20.63 -3.92
C LEU A 221 8.09 20.68 -2.43
N PRO A 222 7.33 21.68 -1.97
CA PRO A 222 6.95 21.80 -0.57
C PRO A 222 6.22 20.56 -0.02
N ILE A 223 6.58 20.15 1.17
CA ILE A 223 5.93 19.08 1.94
C ILE A 223 5.45 19.69 3.26
N HIS A 224 4.14 19.69 3.49
CA HIS A 224 3.55 20.09 4.75
C HIS A 224 3.08 18.84 5.50
N VAL A 225 3.63 18.61 6.68
CA VAL A 225 3.26 17.52 7.58
C VAL A 225 2.56 18.08 8.80
N TYR A 226 1.34 17.65 9.04
CA TYR A 226 0.55 17.96 10.22
C TYR A 226 0.39 16.71 11.06
N TRP A 227 0.97 16.71 12.27
CA TRP A 227 0.88 15.59 13.19
C TRP A 227 0.11 15.98 14.44
N GLY A 228 -1.08 15.39 14.58
CA GLY A 228 -1.98 15.64 15.69
C GLY A 228 -1.90 14.58 16.79
N SER A 229 -2.01 15.04 18.03
CA SER A 229 -2.24 14.19 19.18
C SER A 229 -3.25 14.84 20.14
N ARG A 230 -3.73 14.09 21.12
CA ARG A 230 -4.63 14.62 22.13
C ARG A 230 -3.86 15.46 23.14
N VAL A 231 -2.76 14.95 23.65
CA VAL A 231 -1.85 15.60 24.58
C VAL A 231 -0.42 15.56 24.06
N ALA A 232 0.45 16.44 24.55
CA ALA A 232 1.84 16.53 24.11
C ALA A 232 2.63 15.25 24.40
N ASP A 233 2.34 14.56 25.50
CA ASP A 233 2.99 13.32 25.89
C ASP A 233 2.66 12.13 24.98
N ASP A 234 1.68 12.25 24.10
CA ASP A 234 1.35 11.26 23.08
C ASP A 234 2.27 11.36 21.83
N PHE A 235 3.08 12.40 21.71
CA PHE A 235 4.10 12.47 20.67
C PHE A 235 5.28 11.57 21.02
N TYR A 236 5.63 10.68 20.12
CA TYR A 236 6.77 9.78 20.28
C TYR A 236 7.99 10.23 19.46
N ALA A 237 9.18 9.84 19.88
CA ALA A 237 10.42 10.14 19.19
C ALA A 237 10.63 9.17 18.02
N PHE A 238 11.26 9.64 16.93
CA PHE A 238 11.73 8.82 15.81
C PHE A 238 13.04 9.39 15.26
N ASP A 239 13.88 8.51 14.76
CA ASP A 239 15.27 8.85 14.39
C ASP A 239 15.35 9.94 13.31
N ALA A 240 14.40 9.98 12.38
CA ALA A 240 14.41 10.93 11.27
C ALA A 240 13.98 12.36 11.63
N LEU A 241 13.47 12.63 12.84
CA LEU A 241 12.93 13.95 13.20
C LEU A 241 13.95 15.09 13.02
N SER A 242 15.19 14.88 13.45
CA SER A 242 16.26 15.88 13.29
C SER A 242 16.61 16.13 11.84
N THR A 243 16.57 15.08 11.00
CA THR A 243 16.78 15.17 9.56
C THR A 243 15.65 15.96 8.91
N TRP A 244 14.40 15.70 9.30
CA TRP A 244 13.22 16.41 8.79
C TRP A 244 13.29 17.91 9.09
N GLN A 245 13.72 18.28 10.28
CA GLN A 245 13.91 19.69 10.68
C GLN A 245 14.97 20.41 9.85
N SER A 246 15.91 19.67 9.23
CA SER A 246 16.94 20.23 8.36
C SER A 246 16.54 20.32 6.88
N MET A 247 15.44 19.71 6.47
CA MET A 247 14.95 19.77 5.10
C MET A 247 14.32 21.14 4.79
N SER A 248 14.86 21.85 3.80
CA SER A 248 14.41 23.21 3.46
C SER A 248 12.99 23.26 2.86
N ASN A 249 12.52 22.16 2.28
CA ASN A 249 11.20 22.05 1.64
C ASN A 249 10.16 21.35 2.52
N LEU A 250 10.49 20.95 3.77
CA LEU A 250 9.58 20.29 4.68
C LEU A 250 9.15 21.21 5.81
N HIS A 251 7.84 21.35 6.00
CA HIS A 251 7.20 22.12 7.06
C HIS A 251 6.47 21.16 8.01
N PHE A 252 7.01 20.95 9.22
CA PHE A 252 6.49 19.99 10.19
C PHE A 252 5.73 20.72 11.31
N HIS A 253 4.47 20.38 11.51
CA HIS A 253 3.56 20.99 12.47
C HIS A 253 3.01 19.96 13.44
N GLN A 254 3.25 20.16 14.74
CA GLN A 254 2.62 19.39 15.81
C GLN A 254 1.40 20.14 16.35
N ILE A 255 0.29 19.44 16.54
CA ILE A 255 -0.99 20.02 16.96
C ILE A 255 -1.55 19.18 18.11
N VAL A 256 -1.94 19.85 19.19
CA VAL A 256 -2.51 19.21 20.37
C VAL A 256 -3.93 19.71 20.59
N SER A 257 -4.87 18.79 20.84
CA SER A 257 -6.28 19.16 20.99
C SER A 257 -6.74 19.41 22.43
N GLU A 258 -6.13 18.76 23.43
CA GLU A 258 -6.66 18.77 24.81
C GLU A 258 -5.65 19.18 25.90
N ASP A 259 -4.43 19.58 25.53
CA ASP A 259 -3.39 19.93 26.49
C ASP A 259 -3.25 21.44 26.68
N THR A 260 -3.67 21.94 27.82
CA THR A 260 -3.58 23.38 28.16
C THR A 260 -2.17 23.87 28.49
N GLY A 261 -1.24 22.93 28.76
CA GLY A 261 0.19 23.22 28.99
C GLY A 261 1.01 23.33 27.73
N TRP A 262 0.44 22.94 26.59
CA TRP A 262 1.13 22.98 25.31
C TRP A 262 1.34 24.42 24.81
N THR A 263 2.56 24.78 24.45
CA THR A 263 2.92 26.12 23.96
C THR A 263 2.91 26.24 22.44
N GLY A 264 2.73 25.12 21.71
CA GLY A 264 2.60 25.09 20.26
C GLY A 264 1.17 25.31 19.78
N ARG A 265 0.88 24.87 18.57
CA ARG A 265 -0.45 25.01 17.96
C ARG A 265 -1.48 24.10 18.65
N THR A 266 -2.61 24.67 19.06
CA THR A 266 -3.72 23.96 19.68
C THR A 266 -4.94 23.94 18.78
N GLY A 267 -5.82 22.95 18.95
CA GLY A 267 -7.06 22.79 18.22
C GLY A 267 -7.21 21.42 17.58
N MET A 268 -8.30 21.22 16.86
CA MET A 268 -8.52 19.99 16.12
C MET A 268 -7.65 19.96 14.86
N LEU A 269 -7.15 18.77 14.52
CA LEU A 269 -6.24 18.60 13.38
C LEU A 269 -6.83 19.10 12.07
N TYR A 270 -8.12 18.90 11.82
CA TYR A 270 -8.83 19.35 10.63
C TYR A 270 -9.03 20.87 10.56
N GLU A 271 -8.91 21.60 11.69
CA GLU A 271 -8.97 23.06 11.75
C GLU A 271 -7.61 23.70 11.49
N ALA A 272 -6.58 22.90 11.59
CA ALA A 272 -5.20 23.35 11.51
C ALA A 272 -4.62 23.28 10.09
N VAL A 273 -5.32 22.61 9.18
CA VAL A 273 -4.86 22.33 7.80
C VAL A 273 -5.42 23.30 6.77
#